data_812a99cf07c4c80589ecffc0d0dd6d59
#
_entry.id   812a99cf07c4c80589ecffc0d0dd6d59
#
_cell.length_a   1.000
_cell.length_b   1.000
_cell.length_c   1.000
_cell.angle_alpha   90.00
_cell.angle_beta   90.00
_cell.angle_gamma   90.00
#
_symmetry.space_group_name_H-M   'P 1'
#
loop_
_entity.id
_entity.type
_entity.pdbx_description
1 polymer ?
#
loop_
_entity_poly.entity_id
_entity_poly.type
_entity_poly.pdbx_seq_one_letter_code
_entity_poly.pdbx_strand_id
1 'polypeptide(L)'
;MDECKYKASITHTEKTVRELYKVQYFCFDKIRIAARFAAGFLLILAAVILGLHVAVKGILLLTGAWLVSTPDFPSQVKADKNLDARKAKKVPLPTLNYEFYNNFLRMSGEGTCDIDYGKIKILIKDKNYLYLFMAENSACMIDKATLADSDGFMNFMEEKTKIKWHVQKSFFSMNFHDLIREIKLR
;
A
#
# COMPACT_ATOMS: atom_id res chain seq x y z
N MET A 1 -29.84 7.65 -17.68
CA MET A 1 -28.92 6.60 -17.20
C MET A 1 -27.52 7.17 -17.27
N ASP A 2 -26.78 7.16 -16.17
CA ASP A 2 -25.39 7.62 -16.21
C ASP A 2 -24.58 6.65 -17.05
N GLU A 3 -23.84 7.18 -18.01
CA GLU A 3 -22.99 6.40 -18.89
C GLU A 3 -21.75 5.95 -18.15
N CYS A 4 -21.42 4.66 -18.21
CA CYS A 4 -20.18 4.13 -17.64
C CYS A 4 -18.99 4.58 -18.49
N LYS A 5 -18.07 5.35 -17.89
CA LYS A 5 -16.90 5.93 -18.57
C LYS A 5 -15.71 4.97 -18.65
N TYR A 6 -15.47 4.24 -17.57
CA TYR A 6 -14.38 3.27 -17.48
C TYR A 6 -14.84 2.00 -16.77
N LYS A 7 -14.27 0.87 -17.19
CA LYS A 7 -14.42 -0.42 -16.52
C LYS A 7 -13.05 -0.96 -16.19
N ALA A 8 -12.95 -1.56 -15.03
CA ALA A 8 -11.73 -2.20 -14.58
C ALA A 8 -12.08 -3.41 -13.71
N SER A 9 -11.13 -4.29 -13.52
CA SER A 9 -11.31 -5.43 -12.64
C SER A 9 -10.00 -5.82 -11.95
N ILE A 10 -10.10 -6.63 -10.92
CA ILE A 10 -8.96 -7.31 -10.33
C ILE A 10 -9.41 -8.66 -9.79
N THR A 11 -8.65 -9.70 -10.09
CA THR A 11 -8.74 -10.99 -9.41
C THR A 11 -7.66 -11.03 -8.35
N HIS A 12 -8.08 -11.01 -7.09
CA HIS A 12 -7.14 -11.06 -6.00
C HIS A 12 -6.44 -12.42 -5.92
N THR A 13 -5.14 -12.36 -5.73
CA THR A 13 -4.26 -13.50 -5.44
C THR A 13 -3.56 -13.24 -4.11
N GLU A 14 -2.89 -14.21 -3.53
CA GLU A 14 -2.07 -13.97 -2.33
C GLU A 14 -1.05 -12.85 -2.55
N LYS A 15 -0.46 -12.78 -3.75
CA LYS A 15 0.48 -11.72 -4.14
C LYS A 15 -0.17 -10.34 -4.13
N THR A 16 -1.33 -10.18 -4.76
CA THR A 16 -2.02 -8.88 -4.82
C THR A 16 -2.49 -8.42 -3.44
N VAL A 17 -2.91 -9.35 -2.59
CA VAL A 17 -3.26 -9.05 -1.19
C VAL A 17 -2.03 -8.53 -0.43
N ARG A 18 -0.88 -9.20 -0.52
CA ARG A 18 0.36 -8.72 0.13
C ARG A 18 0.80 -7.36 -0.39
N GLU A 19 0.71 -7.12 -1.71
CA GLU A 19 1.02 -5.81 -2.30
C GLU A 19 0.06 -4.71 -1.78
N LEU A 20 -1.24 -4.98 -1.69
CA LEU A 20 -2.21 -4.03 -1.14
C LEU A 20 -1.87 -3.66 0.32
N TYR A 21 -1.60 -4.65 1.18
CA TYR A 21 -1.21 -4.40 2.58
C TYR A 21 0.12 -3.65 2.69
N LYS A 22 1.06 -3.92 1.80
CA LYS A 22 2.35 -3.21 1.74
C LYS A 22 2.14 -1.74 1.39
N VAL A 23 1.39 -1.44 0.33
CA VAL A 23 1.08 -0.06 -0.07
C VAL A 23 0.35 0.68 1.04
N GLN A 24 -0.67 0.04 1.64
CA GLN A 24 -1.40 0.57 2.78
C GLN A 24 -0.48 0.92 3.95
N TYR A 25 0.43 0.02 4.33
CA TYR A 25 1.38 0.23 5.41
C TYR A 25 2.30 1.43 5.15
N PHE A 26 2.86 1.54 3.94
CA PHE A 26 3.71 2.68 3.59
C PHE A 26 2.95 4.02 3.55
N CYS A 27 1.65 4.00 3.28
CA CYS A 27 0.83 5.21 3.26
C CYS A 27 0.44 5.69 4.65
N PHE A 28 0.06 4.78 5.53
CA PHE A 28 -0.60 5.14 6.78
C PHE A 28 0.26 4.94 8.04
N ASP A 29 1.23 4.02 8.01
CA ASP A 29 2.05 3.66 9.18
C ASP A 29 3.45 4.33 9.16
N LYS A 30 3.58 5.54 8.59
CA LYS A 30 4.89 6.24 8.43
C LYS A 30 5.68 6.36 9.73
N ILE A 31 5.00 6.64 10.85
CA ILE A 31 5.63 6.77 12.16
C ILE A 31 6.24 5.43 12.61
N ARG A 32 5.53 4.32 12.41
CA ARG A 32 6.04 2.97 12.75
C ARG A 32 7.23 2.59 11.88
N ILE A 33 7.22 2.96 10.60
CA ILE A 33 8.34 2.75 9.69
C ILE A 33 9.56 3.54 10.19
N ALA A 34 9.40 4.84 10.47
CA ALA A 34 10.47 5.69 11.00
C ALA A 34 11.02 5.17 12.34
N ALA A 35 10.14 4.75 13.24
CA ALA A 35 10.56 4.17 14.54
C ALA A 35 11.37 2.88 14.38
N ARG A 36 11.01 2.00 13.43
CA ARG A 36 11.79 0.77 13.14
C ARG A 36 13.17 1.10 12.62
N PHE A 37 13.28 2.07 11.68
CA PHE A 37 14.58 2.52 11.19
C PHE A 37 15.43 3.12 12.30
N ALA A 38 14.87 4.02 13.11
CA ALA A 38 15.59 4.64 14.22
C ALA A 38 16.07 3.57 15.22
N ALA A 39 15.22 2.62 15.59
CA ALA A 39 15.59 1.52 16.48
C ALA A 39 16.70 0.65 15.87
N GLY A 40 16.60 0.28 14.58
CA GLY A 40 17.62 -0.51 13.90
C GLY A 40 18.97 0.20 13.86
N PHE A 41 18.99 1.49 13.50
CA PHE A 41 20.22 2.30 13.51
C PHE A 41 20.80 2.45 14.92
N LEU A 42 19.98 2.66 15.94
CA LEU A 42 20.46 2.76 17.33
C LEU A 42 21.09 1.46 17.80
N LEU A 43 20.53 0.29 17.45
CA LEU A 43 21.12 -1.01 17.79
C LEU A 43 22.47 -1.21 17.11
N ILE A 44 22.58 -0.87 15.81
CA ILE A 44 23.85 -0.94 15.08
C ILE A 44 24.89 -0.01 15.72
N LEU A 45 24.50 1.24 16.01
CA LEU A 45 25.37 2.23 16.64
C LEU A 45 25.85 1.76 18.02
N ALA A 46 24.94 1.23 18.85
CA ALA A 46 25.27 0.68 20.16
C ALA A 46 26.27 -0.49 20.05
N ALA A 47 26.10 -1.38 19.08
CA ALA A 47 27.04 -2.47 18.83
C ALA A 47 28.46 -2.00 18.48
N VAL A 48 28.56 -0.85 17.78
CA VAL A 48 29.86 -0.29 17.36
C VAL A 48 30.54 0.48 18.49
N ILE A 49 29.79 1.34 19.22
CA ILE A 49 30.37 2.28 20.21
C ILE A 49 30.60 1.62 21.56
N LEU A 50 29.68 0.75 22.00
CA LEU A 50 29.76 0.17 23.34
C LEU A 50 30.81 -0.94 23.40
N GLY A 51 31.57 -0.97 24.49
CA GLY A 51 32.59 -1.98 24.78
C GLY A 51 32.02 -3.35 25.22
N LEU A 52 30.99 -3.84 24.47
CA LEU A 52 30.25 -5.06 24.80
C LEU A 52 31.00 -6.32 24.36
N HIS A 53 30.66 -7.45 24.98
CA HIS A 53 31.16 -8.76 24.56
C HIS A 53 30.77 -9.06 23.09
N VAL A 54 31.67 -9.76 22.36
CA VAL A 54 31.52 -10.02 20.92
C VAL A 54 30.16 -10.66 20.55
N ALA A 55 29.69 -11.62 21.35
CA ALA A 55 28.39 -12.26 21.11
C ALA A 55 27.22 -11.27 21.17
N VAL A 56 27.24 -10.34 22.14
CA VAL A 56 26.21 -9.30 22.30
C VAL A 56 26.24 -8.33 21.11
N LYS A 57 27.43 -7.91 20.68
CA LYS A 57 27.62 -7.09 19.48
C LYS A 57 27.00 -7.75 18.25
N GLY A 58 27.27 -9.05 18.07
CA GLY A 58 26.73 -9.84 16.96
C GLY A 58 25.19 -9.84 16.95
N ILE A 59 24.55 -10.06 18.11
CA ILE A 59 23.09 -10.02 18.22
C ILE A 59 22.53 -8.64 17.90
N LEU A 60 23.13 -7.56 18.41
CA LEU A 60 22.69 -6.20 18.16
C LEU A 60 22.82 -5.83 16.67
N LEU A 61 23.92 -6.20 16.00
CA LEU A 61 24.14 -5.97 14.58
C LEU A 61 23.12 -6.72 13.73
N LEU A 62 22.90 -8.01 14.00
CA LEU A 62 21.94 -8.82 13.26
C LEU A 62 20.51 -8.30 13.43
N THR A 63 20.12 -7.98 14.67
CA THR A 63 18.77 -7.44 14.95
C THR A 63 18.59 -6.06 14.33
N GLY A 64 19.58 -5.18 14.44
CA GLY A 64 19.54 -3.85 13.83
C GLY A 64 19.48 -3.92 12.30
N ALA A 65 20.32 -4.76 11.68
CA ALA A 65 20.30 -4.99 10.24
C ALA A 65 18.95 -5.56 9.77
N TRP A 66 18.39 -6.52 10.49
CA TRP A 66 17.07 -7.08 10.21
C TRP A 66 15.96 -6.01 10.25
N LEU A 67 15.93 -5.16 11.28
CA LEU A 67 14.94 -4.08 11.40
C LEU A 67 15.02 -3.10 10.23
N VAL A 68 16.23 -2.76 9.78
CA VAL A 68 16.45 -1.83 8.66
C VAL A 68 16.12 -2.49 7.32
N SER A 69 16.46 -3.77 7.13
CA SER A 69 16.30 -4.46 5.85
C SER A 69 14.87 -4.92 5.56
N THR A 70 14.03 -5.05 6.60
CA THR A 70 12.64 -5.55 6.47
C THR A 70 11.61 -4.54 6.97
N PRO A 71 11.56 -3.33 6.39
CA PRO A 71 10.63 -2.29 6.85
C PRO A 71 9.16 -2.68 6.69
N ASP A 72 8.84 -3.49 5.70
CA ASP A 72 7.50 -3.96 5.34
C ASP A 72 7.06 -5.24 6.07
N PHE A 73 7.92 -5.84 6.92
CA PHE A 73 7.58 -7.06 7.66
C PHE A 73 6.23 -7.00 8.40
N PRO A 74 5.84 -5.89 9.09
CA PRO A 74 4.53 -5.82 9.74
C PRO A 74 3.35 -5.90 8.76
N SER A 75 3.51 -5.41 7.54
CA SER A 75 2.47 -5.51 6.51
C SER A 75 2.31 -6.95 6.02
N GLN A 76 3.42 -7.67 5.87
CA GLN A 76 3.40 -9.08 5.50
C GLN A 76 2.67 -9.92 6.55
N VAL A 77 2.97 -9.72 7.84
CA VAL A 77 2.27 -10.41 8.94
C VAL A 77 0.77 -10.12 8.94
N LYS A 78 0.36 -8.86 8.69
CA LYS A 78 -1.07 -8.51 8.57
C LYS A 78 -1.72 -9.20 7.37
N ALA A 79 -1.05 -9.22 6.22
CA ALA A 79 -1.55 -9.89 5.01
C ALA A 79 -1.70 -11.39 5.22
N ASP A 80 -0.67 -12.05 5.79
CA ASP A 80 -0.67 -13.49 6.05
C ASP A 80 -1.80 -13.89 7.01
N LYS A 81 -2.00 -13.13 8.11
CA LYS A 81 -3.14 -13.35 9.01
C LYS A 81 -4.49 -13.27 8.30
N ASN A 82 -4.67 -12.32 7.36
CA ASN A 82 -5.91 -12.22 6.58
C ASN A 82 -6.07 -13.42 5.64
N LEU A 83 -5.00 -13.80 4.95
CA LEU A 83 -5.00 -14.96 4.04
C LEU A 83 -5.30 -16.26 4.79
N ASP A 84 -4.67 -16.48 5.94
CA ASP A 84 -4.89 -17.67 6.77
C ASP A 84 -6.31 -17.72 7.32
N ALA A 85 -6.86 -16.58 7.76
CA ALA A 85 -8.25 -16.50 8.20
C ALA A 85 -9.25 -16.83 7.08
N ARG A 86 -8.98 -16.39 5.84
CA ARG A 86 -9.80 -16.78 4.66
C ARG A 86 -9.65 -18.24 4.31
N LYS A 87 -8.43 -18.80 4.34
CA LYS A 87 -8.16 -20.22 4.12
C LYS A 87 -8.89 -21.09 5.15
N ALA A 88 -8.83 -20.73 6.43
CA ALA A 88 -9.51 -21.44 7.51
C ALA A 88 -11.04 -21.47 7.31
N LYS A 89 -11.62 -20.38 6.80
CA LYS A 89 -13.05 -20.29 6.49
C LYS A 89 -13.41 -20.85 5.11
N LYS A 90 -12.44 -21.34 4.33
CA LYS A 90 -12.59 -21.79 2.93
C LYS A 90 -13.24 -20.73 2.02
N VAL A 91 -13.00 -19.44 2.29
CA VAL A 91 -13.51 -18.34 1.47
C VAL A 91 -12.46 -18.01 0.40
N PRO A 92 -12.81 -18.11 -0.90
CA PRO A 92 -11.89 -17.78 -1.98
C PRO A 92 -11.53 -16.31 -1.97
N LEU A 93 -10.42 -15.96 -2.63
CA LEU A 93 -10.07 -14.56 -2.86
C LEU A 93 -11.02 -13.97 -3.91
N PRO A 94 -11.55 -12.75 -3.69
CA PRO A 94 -12.57 -12.19 -4.55
C PRO A 94 -12.01 -11.72 -5.89
N THR A 95 -12.86 -11.78 -6.92
CA THR A 95 -12.72 -10.97 -8.13
C THR A 95 -13.62 -9.76 -7.96
N LEU A 96 -13.05 -8.57 -8.07
CA LEU A 96 -13.76 -7.30 -7.95
C LEU A 96 -13.83 -6.64 -9.33
N ASN A 97 -15.04 -6.17 -9.68
CA ASN A 97 -15.26 -5.39 -10.88
C ASN A 97 -15.62 -3.96 -10.49
N TYR A 98 -15.11 -3.02 -11.25
CA TYR A 98 -15.28 -1.60 -11.03
C TYR A 98 -15.88 -0.94 -12.27
N GLU A 99 -16.94 -0.19 -12.08
CA GLU A 99 -17.57 0.65 -13.10
C GLU A 99 -17.55 2.10 -12.65
N PHE A 100 -16.91 2.95 -13.46
CA PHE A 100 -16.72 4.35 -13.16
C PHE A 100 -17.73 5.20 -13.92
N TYR A 101 -18.61 5.85 -13.19
CA TYR A 101 -19.62 6.77 -13.69
C TYR A 101 -19.19 8.22 -13.45
N ASN A 102 -19.98 9.20 -13.91
CA ASN A 102 -19.62 10.59 -13.71
C ASN A 102 -19.53 11.02 -12.23
N ASN A 103 -20.38 10.46 -11.35
CA ASN A 103 -20.54 10.93 -9.99
C ASN A 103 -20.11 9.92 -8.92
N PHE A 104 -19.99 8.65 -9.29
CA PHE A 104 -19.65 7.58 -8.36
C PHE A 104 -18.91 6.44 -9.06
N LEU A 105 -18.24 5.65 -8.26
CA LEU A 105 -17.65 4.36 -8.61
C LEU A 105 -18.55 3.25 -8.06
N ARG A 106 -18.96 2.31 -8.90
CA ARG A 106 -19.61 1.06 -8.49
C ARG A 106 -18.61 -0.06 -8.41
N MET A 107 -18.52 -0.66 -7.25
CA MET A 107 -17.73 -1.87 -7.01
C MET A 107 -18.67 -3.05 -6.86
N SER A 108 -18.40 -4.13 -7.57
CA SER A 108 -19.15 -5.40 -7.49
C SER A 108 -18.21 -6.58 -7.33
N GLY A 109 -18.66 -7.60 -6.57
CA GLY A 109 -17.88 -8.81 -6.26
C GLY A 109 -18.62 -9.63 -5.21
N GLU A 110 -18.17 -9.64 -3.96
CA GLU A 110 -18.90 -10.26 -2.84
C GLU A 110 -20.21 -9.53 -2.48
N GLY A 111 -20.41 -8.35 -3.05
CA GLY A 111 -21.58 -7.48 -2.94
C GLY A 111 -21.45 -6.32 -3.92
N THR A 112 -22.45 -5.43 -3.96
CA THR A 112 -22.40 -4.21 -4.76
C THR A 112 -22.39 -3.00 -3.83
N CYS A 113 -21.47 -2.06 -4.07
CA CYS A 113 -21.35 -0.84 -3.30
C CYS A 113 -21.04 0.32 -4.23
N ASP A 114 -21.78 1.42 -4.08
CA ASP A 114 -21.53 2.68 -4.77
C ASP A 114 -20.70 3.60 -3.87
N ILE A 115 -19.60 4.10 -4.39
CA ILE A 115 -18.60 4.91 -3.69
C ILE A 115 -18.53 6.28 -4.37
N ASP A 116 -18.80 7.32 -3.61
CA ASP A 116 -18.62 8.71 -4.05
C ASP A 116 -17.13 9.04 -4.16
N TYR A 117 -16.75 9.77 -5.21
CA TYR A 117 -15.36 10.19 -5.44
C TYR A 117 -14.82 11.08 -4.31
N GLY A 118 -15.67 11.86 -3.65
CA GLY A 118 -15.30 12.68 -2.50
C GLY A 118 -14.86 11.89 -1.26
N LYS A 119 -15.17 10.59 -1.21
CA LYS A 119 -14.67 9.69 -0.14
C LYS A 119 -13.23 9.23 -0.36
N ILE A 120 -12.72 9.34 -1.58
CA ILE A 120 -11.34 8.95 -1.91
C ILE A 120 -10.40 10.03 -1.35
N LYS A 121 -9.40 9.61 -0.59
CA LYS A 121 -8.43 10.48 0.10
C LYS A 121 -7.04 10.45 -0.52
N ILE A 122 -6.65 9.32 -1.08
CA ILE A 122 -5.30 9.13 -1.62
C ILE A 122 -5.40 8.30 -2.90
N LEU A 123 -4.69 8.76 -3.94
CA LEU A 123 -4.48 8.04 -5.19
C LEU A 123 -3.02 7.62 -5.30
N ILE A 124 -2.78 6.31 -5.43
CA ILE A 124 -1.42 5.76 -5.57
C ILE A 124 -1.34 4.91 -6.83
N LYS A 125 -0.23 5.06 -7.54
CA LYS A 125 0.11 4.23 -8.69
C LYS A 125 1.45 3.55 -8.51
N ASP A 126 1.50 2.27 -8.89
CA ASP A 126 2.74 1.56 -9.11
C ASP A 126 2.88 1.13 -10.59
N LYS A 127 3.75 0.19 -10.87
CA LYS A 127 3.96 -0.33 -12.23
C LYS A 127 2.71 -1.00 -12.81
N ASN A 128 2.01 -1.80 -12.01
CA ASN A 128 0.96 -2.72 -12.45
C ASN A 128 -0.43 -2.33 -11.96
N TYR A 129 -0.52 -1.62 -10.82
CA TYR A 129 -1.78 -1.38 -10.13
C TYR A 129 -2.02 0.08 -9.82
N LEU A 130 -3.29 0.41 -9.63
CA LEU A 130 -3.77 1.68 -9.12
C LEU A 130 -4.51 1.42 -7.81
N TYR A 131 -4.29 2.28 -6.82
CA TYR A 131 -4.89 2.14 -5.50
C TYR A 131 -5.65 3.41 -5.15
N LEU A 132 -6.92 3.25 -4.80
CA LEU A 132 -7.82 4.33 -4.39
C LEU A 132 -8.14 4.13 -2.92
N PHE A 133 -7.51 4.89 -2.04
CA PHE A 133 -7.73 4.78 -0.59
C PHE A 133 -8.82 5.75 -0.12
N MET A 134 -9.83 5.24 0.55
CA MET A 134 -10.86 6.00 1.24
C MET A 134 -10.52 6.16 2.72
N ALA A 135 -9.91 5.14 3.32
CA ALA A 135 -9.42 5.12 4.70
C ALA A 135 -8.27 4.10 4.82
N GLU A 136 -7.64 4.02 5.99
CA GLU A 136 -6.55 3.07 6.23
C GLU A 136 -6.93 1.62 5.85
N ASN A 137 -8.15 1.18 6.20
CA ASN A 137 -8.60 -0.19 5.96
C ASN A 137 -9.61 -0.31 4.80
N SER A 138 -9.69 0.71 3.95
CA SER A 138 -10.65 0.75 2.84
C SER A 138 -9.98 1.27 1.58
N ALA A 139 -9.74 0.36 0.65
CA ALA A 139 -9.11 0.69 -0.62
C ALA A 139 -9.71 -0.14 -1.76
N CYS A 140 -9.77 0.47 -2.95
CA CYS A 140 -9.95 -0.24 -4.21
C CYS A 140 -8.58 -0.41 -4.87
N MET A 141 -8.28 -1.62 -5.28
CA MET A 141 -7.09 -1.95 -6.07
C MET A 141 -7.54 -2.32 -7.47
N ILE A 142 -6.91 -1.74 -8.47
CA ILE A 142 -7.27 -1.88 -9.87
C ILE A 142 -6.05 -2.40 -10.64
N ASP A 143 -6.24 -3.43 -11.45
CA ASP A 143 -5.21 -3.89 -12.36
C ASP A 143 -5.20 -2.99 -13.60
N LYS A 144 -4.08 -2.33 -13.87
CA LYS A 144 -3.93 -1.45 -15.04
C LYS A 144 -4.13 -2.17 -16.37
N ALA A 145 -3.79 -3.46 -16.42
CA ALA A 145 -3.96 -4.26 -17.63
C ALA A 145 -5.44 -4.44 -18.05
N THR A 146 -6.38 -4.22 -17.11
CA THR A 146 -7.83 -4.32 -17.40
C THR A 146 -8.45 -3.01 -17.87
N LEU A 147 -7.70 -1.91 -17.82
CA LEU A 147 -8.13 -0.61 -18.32
C LEU A 147 -7.82 -0.47 -19.81
N ALA A 148 -8.81 -0.09 -20.61
CA ALA A 148 -8.62 0.18 -22.04
C ALA A 148 -7.71 1.39 -22.27
N ASP A 149 -7.80 2.42 -21.42
CA ASP A 149 -6.97 3.64 -21.44
C ASP A 149 -6.60 4.00 -20.00
N SER A 150 -5.41 3.58 -19.57
CA SER A 150 -4.91 3.82 -18.21
C SER A 150 -4.58 5.30 -17.96
N ASP A 151 -4.08 6.02 -18.97
CA ASP A 151 -3.69 7.42 -18.80
C ASP A 151 -4.93 8.33 -18.78
N GLY A 152 -5.89 8.10 -19.67
CA GLY A 152 -7.18 8.78 -19.65
C GLY A 152 -7.93 8.52 -18.33
N PHE A 153 -7.90 7.29 -17.83
CA PHE A 153 -8.48 6.96 -16.53
C PHE A 153 -7.80 7.71 -15.38
N MET A 154 -6.47 7.81 -15.38
CA MET A 154 -5.75 8.55 -14.33
C MET A 154 -6.13 10.02 -14.31
N ASN A 155 -6.24 10.66 -15.51
CA ASN A 155 -6.67 12.04 -15.63
C ASN A 155 -8.13 12.23 -15.15
N PHE A 156 -9.01 11.31 -15.52
CA PHE A 156 -10.40 11.31 -15.06
C PHE A 156 -10.48 11.25 -13.54
N MET A 157 -9.71 10.38 -12.89
CA MET A 157 -9.69 10.26 -11.43
C MET A 157 -9.13 11.52 -10.75
N GLU A 158 -8.08 12.15 -11.30
CA GLU A 158 -7.57 13.43 -10.78
C GLU A 158 -8.62 14.55 -10.89
N GLU A 159 -9.36 14.59 -11.99
CA GLU A 159 -10.43 15.56 -12.18
C GLU A 159 -11.56 15.37 -11.18
N LYS A 160 -12.01 14.12 -10.95
CA LYS A 160 -13.14 13.80 -10.07
C LYS A 160 -12.82 13.95 -8.60
N THR A 161 -11.62 13.53 -8.18
CA THR A 161 -11.22 13.56 -6.76
C THR A 161 -10.51 14.86 -6.36
N LYS A 162 -9.98 15.63 -7.33
CA LYS A 162 -9.07 16.78 -7.12
C LYS A 162 -7.77 16.39 -6.41
N ILE A 163 -7.40 15.11 -6.46
CA ILE A 163 -6.20 14.54 -5.84
C ILE A 163 -5.25 14.09 -6.94
N LYS A 164 -3.97 14.40 -6.82
CA LYS A 164 -2.94 13.93 -7.75
C LYS A 164 -2.46 12.53 -7.39
N TRP A 165 -2.08 11.76 -8.43
CA TRP A 165 -1.48 10.46 -8.24
C TRP A 165 -0.10 10.55 -7.61
N HIS A 166 0.09 9.81 -6.52
CA HIS A 166 1.40 9.57 -5.93
C HIS A 166 2.00 8.30 -6.52
N VAL A 167 3.26 8.38 -6.93
CA VAL A 167 4.00 7.18 -7.39
C VAL A 167 4.52 6.45 -6.16
N GLN A 168 4.15 5.18 -6.02
CA GLN A 168 4.81 4.34 -5.03
C GLN A 168 6.25 4.09 -5.46
N LYS A 169 7.19 4.70 -4.76
CA LYS A 169 8.61 4.40 -4.91
C LYS A 169 8.98 3.25 -3.98
N SER A 170 9.79 2.31 -4.47
CA SER A 170 10.43 1.33 -3.59
C SER A 170 11.28 2.07 -2.57
N PHE A 171 11.28 1.61 -1.30
CA PHE A 171 12.06 2.24 -0.24
C PHE A 171 13.54 2.43 -0.62
N PHE A 172 14.13 1.46 -1.31
CA PHE A 172 15.52 1.54 -1.81
C PHE A 172 15.74 2.54 -2.95
N SER A 173 14.67 3.03 -3.58
CA SER A 173 14.72 4.08 -4.62
C SER A 173 14.31 5.47 -4.11
N MET A 174 13.95 5.59 -2.83
CA MET A 174 13.61 6.87 -2.21
C MET A 174 14.87 7.61 -1.78
N ASN A 175 15.10 8.80 -2.37
CA ASN A 175 16.12 9.71 -1.89
C ASN A 175 15.64 10.37 -0.58
N PHE A 176 16.58 10.80 0.27
CA PHE A 176 16.30 11.48 1.53
C PHE A 176 15.35 12.69 1.36
N HIS A 177 15.42 13.36 0.23
CA HIS A 177 14.51 14.46 -0.15
C HIS A 177 13.06 13.98 -0.38
N ASP A 178 12.88 12.82 -0.95
CA ASP A 178 11.55 12.20 -1.14
C ASP A 178 10.93 11.84 0.21
N LEU A 179 11.74 11.33 1.16
CA LEU A 179 11.30 11.00 2.51
C LEU A 179 10.78 12.24 3.26
N ILE A 180 11.50 13.37 3.19
CA ILE A 180 11.09 14.63 3.82
C ILE A 180 9.80 15.16 3.17
N ARG A 181 9.67 15.08 1.85
CA ARG A 181 8.48 15.53 1.12
C ARG A 181 7.25 14.69 1.48
N GLU A 182 7.42 13.38 1.62
CA GLU A 182 6.37 12.46 2.03
C GLU A 182 5.88 12.71 3.47
N ILE A 183 6.77 13.15 4.37
CA ILE A 183 6.42 13.51 5.75
C ILE A 183 5.62 14.83 5.79
N LYS A 184 5.89 15.76 4.86
CA LYS A 184 5.22 17.09 4.78
C LYS A 184 3.84 17.06 4.12
N LEU A 185 3.43 15.95 3.51
CA LEU A 185 2.13 15.80 2.83
C LEU A 185 0.97 15.41 3.78
N ARG A 186 1.06 15.84 5.03
CA ARG A 186 -0.05 15.80 6.02
C ARG A 186 -0.71 17.15 6.18
#